data_100ba35acf0070d812860786ffe63f74
#
_entry.id   100ba35acf0070d812860786ffe63f74
#
_cell.length_a   1.000
_cell.length_b   1.000
_cell.length_c   1.000
_cell.angle_alpha   90.00
_cell.angle_beta   90.00
_cell.angle_gamma   90.00
#
_symmetry.space_group_name_H-M   'P 1'
#
loop_
_entity.id
_entity.type
_entity.pdbx_description
1 polymer ?
#
loop_
_entity_poly.entity_id
_entity_poly.type
_entity_poly.pdbx_seq_one_letter_code
_entity_poly.pdbx_strand_id
1 'polypeptide(L)'
;MKNQIFISLLFFILFTSCKNNSATTDNKSQTNINKEWQDLIIPDSFEGWHIYQNYGNKKGWTVNGGVLTFTTDETSKVEGDKSLLSDKKYTNFEIKFDWKVSKGGNSGFMWGVSEEPRFQFPYETGPEIQVLDPEVYKGNEEAQKNTAGALYDMLPPTTLVTKPAGEWNSYHITINHNKNVGIVIHNGVEINRFPLHGPKWDEMVGKSKFAVRGGKNYWDEFGKHKTGHICLQDHPGVISYRNIKIKEL
;
A
#
# COMPACT_ATOMS: atom_id res chain seq x y z
N MET A 1 -13.45 -64.31 81.29
CA MET A 1 -12.25 -63.52 81.42
C MET A 1 -11.48 -63.65 80.10
N LYS A 2 -11.70 -62.81 79.12
CA LYS A 2 -10.98 -62.77 77.89
C LYS A 2 -10.82 -61.27 77.49
N ASN A 3 -9.63 -60.74 77.60
CA ASN A 3 -9.25 -59.39 77.17
C ASN A 3 -9.26 -59.33 75.65
N GLN A 4 -10.00 -58.39 75.10
CA GLN A 4 -9.88 -58.03 73.73
C GLN A 4 -9.15 -56.62 73.63
N ILE A 5 -8.04 -56.68 73.01
CA ILE A 5 -7.23 -55.50 72.69
C ILE A 5 -7.77 -54.88 71.40
N PHE A 6 -8.29 -53.67 71.48
CA PHE A 6 -8.64 -52.85 70.27
C PHE A 6 -7.41 -52.10 69.80
N ILE A 7 -6.94 -52.47 68.61
CA ILE A 7 -5.90 -51.70 67.90
C ILE A 7 -6.61 -50.65 67.07
N SER A 8 -6.41 -49.36 67.45
CA SER A 8 -6.90 -48.21 66.70
C SER A 8 -5.91 -47.87 65.60
N LEU A 9 -6.34 -48.06 64.34
CA LEU A 9 -5.54 -47.68 63.15
C LEU A 9 -5.81 -46.24 62.83
N LEU A 10 -4.79 -45.37 63.04
CA LEU A 10 -4.83 -43.96 62.71
C LEU A 10 -4.48 -43.75 61.20
N PHE A 11 -5.49 -43.39 60.38
CA PHE A 11 -5.29 -43.06 59.02
C PHE A 11 -4.82 -41.59 58.93
N PHE A 12 -3.54 -41.38 58.56
CA PHE A 12 -3.02 -40.06 58.21
C PHE A 12 -3.40 -39.75 56.74
N ILE A 13 -4.34 -38.85 56.56
CA ILE A 13 -4.66 -38.29 55.24
C ILE A 13 -3.71 -37.15 54.95
N LEU A 14 -2.76 -37.37 54.06
CA LEU A 14 -1.90 -36.34 53.50
C LEU A 14 -2.69 -35.55 52.44
N PHE A 15 -3.08 -34.30 52.77
CA PHE A 15 -3.55 -33.34 51.78
C PHE A 15 -2.38 -32.79 50.99
N THR A 16 -2.20 -33.26 49.75
CA THR A 16 -1.34 -32.63 48.78
C THR A 16 -2.08 -31.45 48.20
N SER A 17 -1.68 -30.24 48.62
CA SER A 17 -2.15 -28.99 48.02
C SER A 17 -1.53 -28.81 46.65
N CYS A 18 -2.29 -29.08 45.56
CA CYS A 18 -1.92 -28.67 44.22
C CYS A 18 -2.09 -27.17 44.11
N LYS A 19 -0.96 -26.42 44.06
CA LYS A 19 -0.96 -25.07 43.58
C LYS A 19 -1.21 -25.07 42.09
N ASN A 20 -2.41 -24.68 41.66
CA ASN A 20 -2.69 -24.34 40.31
C ASN A 20 -1.96 -23.03 39.97
N ASN A 21 -0.81 -23.13 39.31
CA ASN A 21 -0.25 -22.04 38.58
C ASN A 21 -1.05 -21.83 37.29
N SER A 22 -2.02 -20.96 37.34
CA SER A 22 -2.61 -20.39 36.11
C SER A 22 -1.55 -19.54 35.41
N ALA A 23 -0.80 -20.16 34.50
CA ALA A 23 -0.03 -19.42 33.51
C ALA A 23 -1.05 -18.71 32.61
N THR A 24 -1.19 -17.40 32.77
CA THR A 24 -1.78 -16.53 31.78
C THR A 24 -0.92 -16.63 30.52
N THR A 25 -1.32 -17.46 29.57
CA THR A 25 -0.79 -17.42 28.23
C THR A 25 -1.26 -16.11 27.60
N ASP A 26 -0.39 -15.10 27.62
CA ASP A 26 -0.50 -13.96 26.71
C ASP A 26 -0.44 -14.50 25.28
N ASN A 27 -1.62 -14.75 24.71
CA ASN A 27 -1.79 -14.96 23.28
C ASN A 27 -1.49 -13.62 22.58
N LYS A 28 -0.20 -13.27 22.44
CA LYS A 28 0.24 -12.37 21.38
C LYS A 28 -0.13 -13.08 20.08
N SER A 29 -1.20 -12.61 19.45
CA SER A 29 -1.52 -12.92 18.07
C SER A 29 -0.27 -12.55 17.23
N GLN A 30 0.59 -13.54 17.00
CA GLN A 30 1.61 -13.43 15.97
C GLN A 30 0.84 -13.43 14.66
N THR A 31 0.63 -12.24 14.09
CA THR A 31 0.25 -12.11 12.70
C THR A 31 1.34 -12.79 11.90
N ASN A 32 1.05 -13.97 11.35
CA ASN A 32 1.93 -14.67 10.41
C ASN A 32 2.09 -13.76 9.19
N ILE A 33 3.19 -13.01 9.15
CA ILE A 33 3.58 -12.23 7.97
C ILE A 33 3.89 -13.24 6.88
N ASN A 34 3.07 -13.26 5.84
CA ASN A 34 3.32 -14.12 4.70
C ASN A 34 4.47 -13.52 3.87
N LYS A 35 5.66 -14.10 4.02
CA LYS A 35 6.90 -13.68 3.35
C LYS A 35 6.99 -14.15 1.90
N GLU A 36 5.97 -14.82 1.38
CA GLU A 36 5.91 -15.26 -0.01
C GLU A 36 5.19 -14.22 -0.88
N TRP A 37 5.49 -14.23 -2.17
CA TRP A 37 4.80 -13.40 -3.14
C TRP A 37 3.35 -13.88 -3.32
N GLN A 38 2.39 -12.98 -3.17
CA GLN A 38 0.97 -13.21 -3.36
C GLN A 38 0.49 -12.40 -4.56
N ASP A 39 -0.33 -13.01 -5.39
CA ASP A 39 -1.04 -12.30 -6.45
C ASP A 39 -2.13 -11.42 -5.82
N LEU A 40 -2.20 -10.15 -6.24
CA LEU A 40 -3.24 -9.21 -5.80
C LEU A 40 -4.39 -9.12 -6.82
N ILE A 41 -4.23 -9.65 -8.03
CA ILE A 41 -5.30 -9.71 -9.02
C ILE A 41 -5.69 -11.17 -9.22
N ILE A 42 -6.97 -11.44 -9.00
CA ILE A 42 -7.61 -12.70 -9.37
C ILE A 42 -8.16 -12.53 -10.79
N PRO A 43 -7.88 -13.45 -11.72
CA PRO A 43 -8.43 -13.36 -13.08
C PRO A 43 -9.94 -13.12 -13.08
N ASP A 44 -10.38 -12.14 -13.83
CA ASP A 44 -11.79 -11.79 -14.04
C ASP A 44 -12.57 -11.42 -12.76
N SER A 45 -11.86 -11.01 -11.69
CA SER A 45 -12.45 -10.65 -10.42
C SER A 45 -11.83 -9.38 -9.83
N PHE A 46 -12.66 -8.57 -9.17
CA PHE A 46 -12.24 -7.45 -8.33
C PHE A 46 -12.13 -7.83 -6.84
N GLU A 47 -12.17 -9.10 -6.51
CA GLU A 47 -11.99 -9.54 -5.12
C GLU A 47 -10.67 -8.99 -4.55
N GLY A 48 -10.73 -8.43 -3.34
CA GLY A 48 -9.59 -7.77 -2.70
C GLY A 48 -9.40 -6.29 -3.08
N TRP A 49 -10.34 -5.73 -3.88
CA TRP A 49 -10.27 -4.33 -4.32
C TRP A 49 -11.63 -3.62 -4.25
N HIS A 50 -11.61 -2.35 -3.87
CA HIS A 50 -12.79 -1.46 -3.86
C HIS A 50 -12.42 -0.07 -4.39
N ILE A 51 -13.44 0.73 -4.70
CA ILE A 51 -13.26 2.14 -5.09
C ILE A 51 -13.12 2.98 -3.84
N TYR A 52 -12.21 3.97 -3.88
CA TYR A 52 -11.96 4.92 -2.79
C TYR A 52 -13.27 5.45 -2.21
N GLN A 53 -13.41 5.34 -0.87
CA GLN A 53 -14.62 5.72 -0.12
C GLN A 53 -15.93 5.06 -0.61
N ASN A 54 -15.85 3.94 -1.30
CA ASN A 54 -17.02 3.23 -1.87
C ASN A 54 -17.89 4.08 -2.80
N TYR A 55 -17.33 5.11 -3.43
CA TYR A 55 -18.07 5.89 -4.41
C TYR A 55 -18.41 5.05 -5.65
N GLY A 56 -19.57 4.44 -5.60
CA GLY A 56 -20.19 3.83 -6.76
C GLY A 56 -19.65 2.46 -7.17
N ASN A 57 -20.13 2.02 -8.33
CA ASN A 57 -19.64 0.82 -8.99
C ASN A 57 -18.21 1.08 -9.54
N LYS A 58 -17.45 0.02 -9.81
CA LYS A 58 -16.10 0.08 -10.38
C LYS A 58 -16.09 0.60 -11.83
N LYS A 59 -16.92 1.63 -12.11
CA LYS A 59 -17.10 2.21 -13.44
C LYS A 59 -15.78 2.78 -13.94
N GLY A 60 -15.43 2.42 -15.15
CA GLY A 60 -14.12 2.72 -15.74
C GLY A 60 -13.10 1.61 -15.55
N TRP A 61 -13.22 0.77 -14.53
CA TRP A 61 -12.35 -0.36 -14.32
C TRP A 61 -12.92 -1.66 -14.88
N THR A 62 -12.05 -2.44 -15.50
CA THR A 62 -12.34 -3.81 -15.97
C THR A 62 -11.20 -4.74 -15.56
N VAL A 63 -11.52 -6.01 -15.33
CA VAL A 63 -10.53 -7.09 -15.18
C VAL A 63 -10.82 -8.13 -16.25
N ASN A 64 -9.84 -8.46 -17.04
CA ASN A 64 -9.97 -9.47 -18.09
C ASN A 64 -8.68 -10.26 -18.21
N GLY A 65 -8.72 -11.57 -17.95
CA GLY A 65 -7.56 -12.46 -18.04
C GLY A 65 -6.40 -12.00 -17.15
N GLY A 66 -6.67 -11.42 -15.96
CA GLY A 66 -5.64 -10.92 -15.05
C GLY A 66 -5.03 -9.56 -15.44
N VAL A 67 -5.61 -8.88 -16.44
CA VAL A 67 -5.27 -7.50 -16.80
C VAL A 67 -6.36 -6.59 -16.27
N LEU A 68 -5.98 -5.71 -15.33
CA LEU A 68 -6.79 -4.65 -14.80
C LEU A 68 -6.63 -3.42 -15.69
N THR A 69 -7.74 -2.84 -16.16
CA THR A 69 -7.69 -1.66 -17.04
C THR A 69 -8.67 -0.60 -16.57
N PHE A 70 -8.19 0.62 -16.45
CA PHE A 70 -9.01 1.81 -16.30
C PHE A 70 -9.14 2.53 -17.64
N THR A 71 -10.36 2.94 -17.96
CA THR A 71 -10.64 3.74 -19.17
C THR A 71 -11.60 4.85 -18.80
N THR A 72 -11.20 6.08 -19.06
CA THR A 72 -12.12 7.21 -19.04
C THR A 72 -12.77 7.33 -20.41
N ASP A 73 -14.09 7.26 -20.42
CA ASP A 73 -14.89 7.82 -21.50
C ASP A 73 -14.99 9.32 -21.23
N GLU A 74 -14.63 10.17 -22.21
CA GLU A 74 -14.73 11.63 -22.11
C GLU A 74 -16.17 12.10 -21.81
N THR A 75 -17.15 11.23 -22.07
CA THR A 75 -18.57 11.47 -21.80
C THR A 75 -19.00 11.10 -20.39
N SER A 76 -18.20 10.35 -19.65
CA SER A 76 -18.55 9.89 -18.31
C SER A 76 -18.17 10.95 -17.25
N LYS A 77 -19.05 11.93 -17.06
CA LYS A 77 -19.07 12.78 -15.85
C LYS A 77 -19.46 11.92 -14.66
N VAL A 78 -18.53 11.07 -14.19
CA VAL A 78 -18.76 10.31 -12.96
C VAL A 78 -18.28 11.15 -11.81
N GLU A 79 -19.17 11.55 -10.93
CA GLU A 79 -18.82 12.26 -9.70
C GLU A 79 -17.94 11.38 -8.80
N GLY A 80 -16.97 11.99 -8.15
CA GLY A 80 -16.06 11.37 -7.18
C GLY A 80 -14.84 10.69 -7.79
N ASP A 81 -13.90 10.36 -6.92
CA ASP A 81 -12.67 9.62 -7.22
C ASP A 81 -12.99 8.16 -7.57
N LYS A 82 -12.33 7.60 -8.57
CA LYS A 82 -12.48 6.22 -9.03
C LYS A 82 -11.23 5.38 -8.78
N SER A 83 -10.28 5.92 -8.03
CA SER A 83 -9.07 5.20 -7.66
C SER A 83 -9.40 3.87 -7.00
N LEU A 84 -8.68 2.83 -7.37
CA LEU A 84 -8.90 1.47 -6.91
C LEU A 84 -7.97 1.17 -5.73
N LEU A 85 -8.55 0.78 -4.59
CA LEU A 85 -7.82 0.48 -3.36
C LEU A 85 -7.84 -1.02 -3.05
N SER A 86 -6.72 -1.51 -2.48
CA SER A 86 -6.69 -2.84 -1.88
C SER A 86 -7.60 -2.89 -0.64
N ASP A 87 -8.36 -3.97 -0.45
CA ASP A 87 -9.16 -4.16 0.77
C ASP A 87 -8.26 -4.31 2.00
N LYS A 88 -7.13 -5.01 1.83
CA LYS A 88 -6.12 -5.15 2.87
C LYS A 88 -5.22 -3.92 2.95
N LYS A 89 -4.86 -3.53 4.18
CA LYS A 89 -3.86 -2.51 4.49
C LYS A 89 -2.49 -3.14 4.66
N TYR A 90 -1.45 -2.43 4.24
CA TYR A 90 -0.06 -2.89 4.29
C TYR A 90 0.81 -1.86 5.00
N THR A 91 1.89 -2.34 5.65
CA THR A 91 2.86 -1.49 6.37
C THR A 91 4.25 -1.56 5.74
N ASN A 92 4.84 -2.75 5.74
CA ASN A 92 6.14 -3.01 5.14
C ASN A 92 5.97 -4.07 4.07
N PHE A 93 6.33 -3.76 2.85
CA PHE A 93 6.10 -4.67 1.73
C PHE A 93 7.05 -4.39 0.55
N GLU A 94 7.16 -5.38 -0.30
CA GLU A 94 7.59 -5.23 -1.68
C GLU A 94 6.38 -5.50 -2.59
N ILE A 95 6.23 -4.72 -3.65
CA ILE A 95 5.22 -4.92 -4.69
C ILE A 95 5.87 -4.91 -6.06
N LYS A 96 5.39 -5.80 -6.93
CA LYS A 96 5.76 -5.85 -8.36
C LYS A 96 4.51 -5.77 -9.19
N PHE A 97 4.59 -5.04 -10.29
CA PHE A 97 3.55 -5.02 -11.30
C PHE A 97 4.08 -4.52 -12.63
N ASP A 98 3.41 -4.93 -13.70
CA ASP A 98 3.57 -4.30 -15.01
C ASP A 98 2.47 -3.28 -15.21
N TRP A 99 2.80 -2.17 -15.88
CA TRP A 99 1.87 -1.12 -16.24
C TRP A 99 2.05 -0.67 -17.69
N LYS A 100 0.97 -0.18 -18.28
CA LYS A 100 0.94 0.34 -19.63
C LYS A 100 -0.08 1.48 -19.70
N VAL A 101 0.27 2.57 -20.37
CA VAL A 101 -0.60 3.74 -20.57
C VAL A 101 -0.80 4.03 -22.05
N SER A 102 -1.94 4.63 -22.41
CA SER A 102 -2.15 5.22 -23.70
C SER A 102 -1.32 6.48 -23.89
N LYS A 103 -1.25 7.02 -25.11
CA LYS A 103 -0.65 8.34 -25.36
C LYS A 103 -1.33 9.39 -24.49
N GLY A 104 -0.51 10.17 -23.74
CA GLY A 104 -0.96 11.13 -22.75
C GLY A 104 -1.56 10.51 -21.49
N GLY A 105 -1.53 9.18 -21.36
CA GLY A 105 -2.10 8.47 -20.21
C GLY A 105 -1.34 8.74 -18.92
N ASN A 106 -2.09 8.85 -17.82
CA ASN A 106 -1.58 9.16 -16.49
C ASN A 106 -2.25 8.26 -15.46
N SER A 107 -1.52 7.92 -14.41
CA SER A 107 -1.96 7.20 -13.22
C SER A 107 -0.88 7.28 -12.16
N GLY A 108 -1.08 6.60 -11.02
CA GLY A 108 -0.11 6.52 -9.94
C GLY A 108 -0.30 5.27 -9.09
N PHE A 109 0.79 4.83 -8.51
CA PHE A 109 0.79 3.85 -7.43
C PHE A 109 0.99 4.58 -6.11
N MET A 110 0.03 4.45 -5.17
CA MET A 110 0.12 5.07 -3.85
C MET A 110 0.12 4.02 -2.74
N TRP A 111 0.66 4.39 -1.59
CA TRP A 111 0.65 3.59 -0.37
C TRP A 111 0.30 4.44 0.84
N GLY A 112 -0.05 3.80 1.97
CA GLY A 112 -0.42 4.52 3.19
C GLY A 112 -1.72 5.31 3.04
N VAL A 113 -2.57 4.95 2.09
CA VAL A 113 -3.83 5.65 1.84
C VAL A 113 -4.81 5.39 2.99
N SER A 114 -5.41 6.47 3.49
CA SER A 114 -6.49 6.46 4.47
C SER A 114 -7.81 6.85 3.81
N GLU A 115 -8.90 6.18 4.22
CA GLU A 115 -10.27 6.46 3.75
C GLU A 115 -11.12 7.17 4.80
N GLU A 116 -10.48 7.92 5.72
CA GLU A 116 -11.26 8.73 6.65
C GLU A 116 -12.16 9.72 5.89
N PRO A 117 -13.42 9.91 6.31
CA PRO A 117 -14.39 10.74 5.57
C PRO A 117 -13.98 12.21 5.33
N ARG A 118 -12.98 12.70 6.08
CA ARG A 118 -12.44 14.05 5.92
C ARG A 118 -11.58 14.23 4.68
N PHE A 119 -11.03 13.14 4.13
CA PHE A 119 -10.21 13.18 2.92
C PHE A 119 -11.08 12.98 1.70
N GLN A 120 -10.92 13.83 0.71
CA GLN A 120 -11.69 13.74 -0.55
C GLN A 120 -10.98 12.83 -1.57
N PHE A 121 -9.65 12.72 -1.49
CA PHE A 121 -8.83 12.03 -2.48
C PHE A 121 -7.76 11.18 -1.83
N PRO A 122 -7.36 10.04 -2.42
CA PRO A 122 -6.33 9.15 -1.87
C PRO A 122 -4.96 9.83 -1.74
N TYR A 123 -4.65 10.76 -2.62
CA TYR A 123 -3.39 11.50 -2.61
C TYR A 123 -3.28 12.56 -1.49
N GLU A 124 -4.32 12.77 -0.70
CA GLU A 124 -4.24 13.62 0.50
C GLU A 124 -3.44 12.96 1.61
N THR A 125 -3.35 11.64 1.60
CA THR A 125 -2.62 10.85 2.60
C THR A 125 -1.51 10.00 1.99
N GLY A 126 -1.74 9.45 0.78
CA GLY A 126 -0.86 8.49 0.13
C GLY A 126 0.20 9.15 -0.76
N PRO A 127 1.50 8.98 -0.47
CA PRO A 127 2.55 9.33 -1.41
C PRO A 127 2.47 8.46 -2.68
N GLU A 128 2.89 9.04 -3.81
CA GLU A 128 2.68 8.46 -5.13
C GLU A 128 3.99 8.17 -5.86
N ILE A 129 4.10 7.00 -6.47
CA ILE A 129 5.05 6.72 -7.55
C ILE A 129 4.31 6.88 -8.88
N GLN A 130 4.76 7.85 -9.66
CA GLN A 130 4.09 8.28 -10.88
C GLN A 130 4.09 7.19 -11.97
N VAL A 131 2.95 7.04 -12.63
CA VAL A 131 2.73 6.23 -13.84
C VAL A 131 2.27 7.16 -14.96
N LEU A 132 3.11 7.37 -15.99
CA LEU A 132 2.87 8.42 -16.97
C LEU A 132 3.47 8.07 -18.34
N ASP A 133 2.82 8.52 -19.41
CA ASP A 133 3.42 8.54 -20.74
C ASP A 133 4.68 9.44 -20.72
N PRO A 134 5.86 8.93 -21.10
CA PRO A 134 7.12 9.68 -21.04
C PRO A 134 7.14 10.93 -21.93
N GLU A 135 6.27 11.02 -22.93
CA GLU A 135 6.23 12.18 -23.82
C GLU A 135 5.53 13.39 -23.20
N VAL A 136 4.75 13.23 -22.10
CA VAL A 136 3.98 14.34 -21.49
C VAL A 136 4.88 15.45 -20.98
N TYR A 137 6.00 15.12 -20.34
CA TYR A 137 6.95 16.11 -19.78
C TYR A 137 8.33 16.04 -20.43
N LYS A 138 8.42 15.49 -21.63
CA LYS A 138 9.68 15.37 -22.35
C LYS A 138 10.29 16.73 -22.61
N GLY A 139 11.56 16.90 -22.20
CA GLY A 139 12.30 18.16 -22.36
C GLY A 139 11.90 19.28 -21.39
N ASN A 140 11.00 19.02 -20.44
CA ASN A 140 10.65 19.97 -19.38
C ASN A 140 11.42 19.62 -18.10
N GLU A 141 12.53 20.33 -17.85
CA GLU A 141 13.37 20.08 -16.66
C GLU A 141 12.65 20.39 -15.33
N GLU A 142 11.76 21.37 -15.32
CA GLU A 142 11.00 21.74 -14.12
C GLU A 142 9.98 20.65 -13.72
N ALA A 143 9.52 19.88 -14.69
CA ALA A 143 8.54 18.81 -14.48
C ALA A 143 9.16 17.42 -14.22
N GLN A 144 10.48 17.32 -14.02
CA GLN A 144 11.15 16.03 -13.78
C GLN A 144 10.58 15.27 -12.57
N LYS A 145 10.10 15.99 -11.56
CA LYS A 145 9.44 15.40 -10.37
C LYS A 145 8.05 14.82 -10.64
N ASN A 146 7.55 14.98 -11.87
CA ASN A 146 6.22 14.52 -12.29
C ASN A 146 6.30 13.46 -13.39
N THR A 147 7.51 13.04 -13.77
CA THR A 147 7.70 11.99 -14.79
C THR A 147 7.47 10.59 -14.20
N ALA A 148 7.30 9.60 -15.08
CA ALA A 148 7.14 8.21 -14.63
C ALA A 148 8.30 7.77 -13.74
N GLY A 149 7.97 7.14 -12.60
CA GLY A 149 8.92 6.69 -11.60
C GLY A 149 9.34 7.75 -10.57
N ALA A 150 8.94 9.01 -10.73
CA ALA A 150 9.15 10.02 -9.70
C ALA A 150 8.39 9.66 -8.41
N LEU A 151 8.97 9.98 -7.26
CA LEU A 151 8.17 10.24 -6.06
C LEU A 151 7.51 11.60 -6.31
N TYR A 152 6.24 11.55 -6.68
CA TYR A 152 5.53 12.65 -7.32
C TYR A 152 5.69 13.99 -6.60
N ASP A 153 6.10 15.02 -7.35
CA ASP A 153 6.38 16.39 -6.89
C ASP A 153 7.47 16.53 -5.80
N MET A 154 8.13 15.43 -5.41
CA MET A 154 9.13 15.41 -4.35
C MET A 154 10.53 15.06 -4.86
N LEU A 155 10.68 13.95 -5.59
CA LEU A 155 11.98 13.43 -6.03
C LEU A 155 11.90 12.90 -7.47
N PRO A 156 12.67 13.46 -8.41
CA PRO A 156 12.73 12.95 -9.78
C PRO A 156 13.45 11.58 -9.82
N PRO A 157 13.20 10.75 -10.84
CA PRO A 157 13.99 9.56 -11.07
C PRO A 157 15.42 9.93 -11.47
N THR A 158 16.41 9.15 -11.01
CA THR A 158 17.82 9.36 -11.35
C THR A 158 18.13 9.04 -12.82
N THR A 159 17.27 8.22 -13.43
CA THR A 159 17.40 7.81 -14.84
C THR A 159 16.02 7.57 -15.42
N LEU A 160 15.78 8.04 -16.65
CA LEU A 160 14.54 7.81 -17.37
C LEU A 160 14.68 6.52 -18.21
N VAL A 161 13.94 5.49 -17.82
CA VAL A 161 13.94 4.17 -18.46
C VAL A 161 12.55 3.75 -18.93
N THR A 162 11.61 4.69 -18.94
CA THR A 162 10.22 4.44 -19.32
C THR A 162 10.14 4.14 -20.81
N LYS A 163 9.46 3.05 -21.16
CA LYS A 163 9.14 2.72 -22.55
C LYS A 163 7.99 3.58 -23.06
N PRO A 164 7.86 3.75 -24.39
CA PRO A 164 6.79 4.53 -24.99
C PRO A 164 5.38 4.10 -24.58
N ALA A 165 4.41 5.00 -24.72
CA ALA A 165 2.99 4.69 -24.57
C ALA A 165 2.59 3.47 -25.43
N GLY A 166 1.75 2.60 -24.87
CA GLY A 166 1.35 1.33 -25.48
C GLY A 166 2.26 0.15 -25.16
N GLU A 167 3.44 0.38 -24.60
CA GLU A 167 4.36 -0.69 -24.20
C GLU A 167 4.25 -0.98 -22.68
N TRP A 168 4.49 -2.25 -22.32
CA TRP A 168 4.52 -2.67 -20.92
C TRP A 168 5.83 -2.26 -20.24
N ASN A 169 5.69 -1.51 -19.16
CA ASN A 169 6.74 -1.18 -18.19
C ASN A 169 6.58 -2.02 -16.94
N SER A 170 7.60 -2.14 -16.12
CA SER A 170 7.55 -2.85 -14.85
C SER A 170 8.04 -1.99 -13.70
N TYR A 171 7.35 -2.06 -12.56
CA TYR A 171 7.84 -1.57 -11.28
C TYR A 171 8.11 -2.72 -10.31
N HIS A 172 9.16 -2.56 -9.51
CA HIS A 172 9.36 -3.27 -8.26
C HIS A 172 9.63 -2.21 -7.19
N ILE A 173 8.68 -2.06 -6.27
CA ILE A 173 8.70 -1.01 -5.26
C ILE A 173 8.84 -1.66 -3.89
N THR A 174 9.73 -1.12 -3.06
CA THR A 174 9.89 -1.51 -1.65
C THR A 174 9.47 -0.35 -0.76
N ILE A 175 8.58 -0.59 0.18
CA ILE A 175 8.22 0.32 1.27
C ILE A 175 8.54 -0.37 2.58
N ASN A 176 9.54 0.13 3.31
CA ASN A 176 9.97 -0.47 4.57
C ASN A 176 10.20 0.61 5.64
N HIS A 177 9.18 0.87 6.46
CA HIS A 177 9.23 1.84 7.54
C HIS A 177 10.21 1.46 8.65
N ASN A 178 10.45 0.15 8.86
CA ASN A 178 11.40 -0.32 9.88
C ASN A 178 12.84 0.04 9.49
N LYS A 179 13.15 0.02 8.19
CA LYS A 179 14.44 0.43 7.64
C LYS A 179 14.46 1.89 7.19
N ASN A 180 13.33 2.59 7.28
CA ASN A 180 13.13 3.94 6.80
C ASN A 180 13.56 4.13 5.34
N VAL A 181 13.09 3.25 4.45
CA VAL A 181 13.48 3.27 3.04
C VAL A 181 12.33 2.94 2.11
N GLY A 182 12.16 3.77 1.09
CA GLY A 182 11.44 3.50 -0.14
C GLY A 182 12.44 3.29 -1.28
N ILE A 183 12.20 2.30 -2.14
CA ILE A 183 13.03 2.00 -3.31
C ILE A 183 12.12 1.79 -4.50
N VAL A 184 12.47 2.35 -5.65
CA VAL A 184 11.77 2.14 -6.91
C VAL A 184 12.74 1.59 -7.95
N ILE A 185 12.45 0.39 -8.43
CA ILE A 185 13.12 -0.24 -9.57
C ILE A 185 12.14 -0.18 -10.74
N HIS A 186 12.52 0.48 -11.82
CA HIS A 186 11.75 0.64 -13.04
C HIS A 186 12.47 -0.04 -14.20
N ASN A 187 11.80 -0.97 -14.88
CA ASN A 187 12.37 -1.77 -15.97
C ASN A 187 13.73 -2.39 -15.62
N GLY A 188 13.89 -2.85 -14.36
CA GLY A 188 15.11 -3.49 -13.86
C GLY A 188 16.19 -2.54 -13.34
N VAL A 189 16.00 -1.21 -13.43
CA VAL A 189 16.95 -0.20 -12.95
C VAL A 189 16.44 0.47 -11.68
N GLU A 190 17.24 0.52 -10.61
CA GLU A 190 16.91 1.33 -9.43
C GLU A 190 17.01 2.80 -9.82
N ILE A 191 15.86 3.50 -9.80
CA ILE A 191 15.74 4.89 -10.22
C ILE A 191 15.51 5.84 -9.07
N ASN A 192 15.05 5.33 -7.92
CA ASN A 192 14.80 6.14 -6.73
C ASN A 192 15.05 5.35 -5.45
N ARG A 193 15.60 6.06 -4.46
CA ARG A 193 15.76 5.61 -3.08
C ARG A 193 15.57 6.81 -2.16
N PHE A 194 14.63 6.72 -1.21
CA PHE A 194 14.25 7.84 -0.35
C PHE A 194 13.87 7.36 1.06
N PRO A 195 13.98 8.21 2.08
CA PRO A 195 13.42 7.93 3.40
C PRO A 195 11.89 8.03 3.38
N LEU A 196 11.22 7.36 4.31
CA LEU A 196 9.75 7.38 4.46
C LEU A 196 9.28 8.26 5.62
N HIS A 197 10.21 8.76 6.42
CA HIS A 197 9.94 9.66 7.55
C HIS A 197 11.24 10.35 8.01
N GLY A 198 11.08 11.36 8.90
CA GLY A 198 12.19 12.11 9.49
C GLY A 198 12.64 13.29 8.66
N PRO A 199 13.71 14.02 9.08
CA PRO A 199 14.05 15.35 8.57
C PRO A 199 14.19 15.46 7.06
N LYS A 200 14.75 14.44 6.40
CA LYS A 200 14.88 14.44 4.93
C LYS A 200 13.53 14.28 4.22
N TRP A 201 12.63 13.45 4.77
CA TRP A 201 11.27 13.32 4.28
C TRP A 201 10.53 14.65 4.43
N ASP A 202 10.59 15.24 5.63
CA ASP A 202 9.92 16.51 5.95
C ASP A 202 10.43 17.65 5.06
N GLU A 203 11.73 17.66 4.73
CA GLU A 203 12.32 18.60 3.79
C GLU A 203 11.73 18.43 2.36
N MET A 204 11.61 17.18 1.88
CA MET A 204 11.04 16.91 0.55
C MET A 204 9.57 17.32 0.50
N VAL A 205 8.77 16.98 1.50
CA VAL A 205 7.37 17.42 1.61
C VAL A 205 7.29 18.94 1.65
N GLY A 206 8.11 19.60 2.47
CA GLY A 206 8.13 21.06 2.61
C GLY A 206 8.47 21.82 1.33
N LYS A 207 9.18 21.19 0.37
CA LYS A 207 9.53 21.74 -0.94
C LYS A 207 8.53 21.38 -2.05
N SER A 208 7.52 20.57 -1.74
CA SER A 208 6.51 20.08 -2.70
C SER A 208 5.19 20.84 -2.59
N LYS A 209 4.24 20.51 -3.48
CA LYS A 209 2.86 21.01 -3.39
C LYS A 209 2.14 20.53 -2.13
N PHE A 210 2.62 19.43 -1.52
CA PHE A 210 2.07 18.85 -0.28
C PHE A 210 2.47 19.61 0.97
N ALA A 211 3.32 20.64 0.86
CA ALA A 211 3.65 21.51 1.97
C ALA A 211 2.40 22.22 2.51
N VAL A 212 2.22 22.20 3.83
CA VAL A 212 1.15 22.96 4.49
C VAL A 212 1.36 24.46 4.21
N ARG A 213 0.44 25.08 3.50
CA ARG A 213 0.50 26.49 3.13
C ARG A 213 -0.78 27.22 3.55
N GLY A 214 -0.63 28.35 4.23
CA GLY A 214 -1.72 29.29 4.46
C GLY A 214 -2.87 28.79 5.33
N GLY A 215 -2.64 27.87 6.26
CA GLY A 215 -3.63 27.43 7.25
C GLY A 215 -4.77 26.56 6.71
N LYS A 216 -4.71 26.13 5.45
CA LYS A 216 -5.59 25.10 4.88
C LYS A 216 -4.82 23.80 4.83
N ASN A 217 -5.11 22.89 5.76
CA ASN A 217 -4.39 21.63 5.96
C ASN A 217 -4.99 20.50 5.12
N TYR A 218 -5.03 20.64 3.79
CA TYR A 218 -5.45 19.51 2.93
C TYR A 218 -4.43 18.35 2.96
N TRP A 219 -3.19 18.65 3.33
CA TRP A 219 -2.04 17.73 3.28
C TRP A 219 -1.44 17.46 4.65
N ASP A 220 -2.16 17.76 5.73
CA ASP A 220 -1.64 17.61 7.09
C ASP A 220 -1.32 16.16 7.47
N GLU A 221 -1.94 15.19 6.80
CA GLU A 221 -1.68 13.74 6.98
C GLU A 221 -0.88 13.11 5.83
N PHE A 222 -0.41 13.89 4.88
CA PHE A 222 0.34 13.36 3.74
C PHE A 222 1.60 12.62 4.17
N GLY A 223 1.70 11.34 3.76
CA GLY A 223 2.84 10.46 4.06
C GLY A 223 3.03 10.06 5.52
N LYS A 224 2.05 10.34 6.42
CA LYS A 224 2.16 10.01 7.84
C LYS A 224 1.65 8.62 8.20
N HIS A 225 0.80 8.03 7.38
CA HIS A 225 0.22 6.72 7.62
C HIS A 225 1.20 5.61 7.23
N LYS A 226 1.80 4.95 8.24
CA LYS A 226 2.70 3.80 8.00
C LYS A 226 1.93 2.58 7.49
N THR A 227 0.69 2.43 7.93
CA THR A 227 -0.23 1.35 7.53
C THR A 227 -1.41 1.97 6.80
N GLY A 228 -1.66 1.53 5.59
CA GLY A 228 -2.77 2.02 4.78
C GLY A 228 -3.02 1.14 3.56
N HIS A 229 -4.02 1.53 2.78
CA HIS A 229 -4.34 0.86 1.54
C HIS A 229 -3.28 1.13 0.48
N ILE A 230 -3.10 0.20 -0.44
CA ILE A 230 -2.46 0.41 -1.74
C ILE A 230 -3.53 0.98 -2.68
N CYS A 231 -3.14 1.93 -3.51
CA CYS A 231 -4.04 2.58 -4.43
C CYS A 231 -3.44 2.61 -5.85
N LEU A 232 -4.29 2.33 -6.83
CA LEU A 232 -4.04 2.57 -8.25
C LEU A 232 -4.95 3.72 -8.68
N GLN A 233 -4.33 4.84 -9.09
CA GLN A 233 -5.05 6.08 -9.37
C GLN A 233 -5.88 5.95 -10.66
N ASP A 234 -7.09 6.46 -10.63
CA ASP A 234 -7.87 6.82 -11.81
C ASP A 234 -7.41 8.17 -12.36
N HIS A 235 -7.17 8.24 -13.63
CA HIS A 235 -6.82 9.50 -14.31
C HIS A 235 -7.22 9.40 -15.79
N PRO A 236 -7.46 10.53 -16.49
CA PRO A 236 -7.78 10.50 -17.90
C PRO A 236 -6.82 9.69 -18.76
N GLY A 237 -7.37 8.87 -19.65
CA GLY A 237 -6.63 7.98 -20.54
C GLY A 237 -7.00 6.50 -20.33
N VAL A 238 -6.24 5.63 -20.99
CA VAL A 238 -6.33 4.18 -20.79
C VAL A 238 -5.08 3.72 -20.08
N ILE A 239 -5.27 3.12 -18.90
CA ILE A 239 -4.20 2.60 -18.06
C ILE A 239 -4.46 1.12 -17.82
N SER A 240 -3.44 0.28 -17.99
CA SER A 240 -3.55 -1.15 -17.71
C SER A 240 -2.45 -1.60 -16.75
N TYR A 241 -2.83 -2.52 -15.85
CA TYR A 241 -1.96 -3.16 -14.88
C TYR A 241 -2.09 -4.68 -14.98
N ARG A 242 -1.02 -5.41 -14.74
CA ARG A 242 -1.01 -6.88 -14.66
C ARG A 242 0.12 -7.37 -13.77
N ASN A 243 0.12 -8.66 -13.47
CA ASN A 243 1.18 -9.32 -12.68
C ASN A 243 1.40 -8.61 -11.33
N ILE A 244 0.32 -8.09 -10.72
CA ILE A 244 0.42 -7.39 -9.44
C ILE A 244 0.64 -8.40 -8.34
N LYS A 245 1.84 -8.40 -7.77
CA LYS A 245 2.25 -9.30 -6.69
C LYS A 245 2.82 -8.52 -5.53
N ILE A 246 2.47 -8.92 -4.33
CA ILE A 246 2.96 -8.31 -3.08
C ILE A 246 3.61 -9.35 -2.19
N LYS A 247 4.59 -8.90 -1.39
CA LYS A 247 5.24 -9.67 -0.34
C LYS A 247 5.39 -8.78 0.89
N GLU A 248 4.85 -9.18 2.02
CA GLU A 248 5.03 -8.49 3.30
C GLU A 248 6.44 -8.75 3.87
N LEU A 249 7.04 -7.73 4.54
CA LEU A 249 8.43 -7.73 5.03
C LEU A 249 8.51 -7.82 6.56
#